data_2b67ed70ac1858eee0a469058bcedf6f
#
_entry.id   2b67ed70ac1858eee0a469058bcedf6f
#
_cell.length_a   1.000
_cell.length_b   1.000
_cell.length_c   1.000
_cell.angle_alpha   90.00
_cell.angle_beta   90.00
_cell.angle_gamma   90.00
#
_symmetry.space_group_name_H-M   'P 1'
#
loop_
_entity.id
_entity.type
_entity.pdbx_description
1 polymer ?
#
loop_
_entity_poly.entity_id
_entity_poly.type
_entity_poly.pdbx_seq_one_letter_code
_entity_poly.pdbx_strand_id
1 'polypeptide(L)'
;MTITTTGLTRAAGLSAAAAGLIFIAVQINHPPMDATSVATTEWVVRNSAKVLMGALALVGITGMYLRQVRQAGLLGLIGYLLFGAGYLLMFSTEVISAYVLPGLVDLAPGYVNDILVAAAGGTPVGDIGAMATVLAVTGIGYMVGGLIFGIALFRARILARWAAVLLSVGTIGTASLALLPESFNRPMAVPVGIALIGLGISLWRDQRSPADAIPQKHAVQTASIEHASV
;
A
#
# COMPACT_ATOMS: atom_id res chain seq x y z
N MET A 1 -10.14 -24.76 14.99
CA MET A 1 -9.36 -23.52 14.99
C MET A 1 -10.29 -22.34 15.18
N THR A 2 -10.11 -21.54 16.23
CA THR A 2 -10.91 -20.32 16.45
C THR A 2 -10.22 -19.13 15.80
N ILE A 3 -10.95 -18.39 14.97
CA ILE A 3 -10.47 -17.11 14.39
C ILE A 3 -10.55 -16.05 15.50
N THR A 4 -9.44 -15.38 15.78
CA THR A 4 -9.37 -14.33 16.80
C THR A 4 -8.96 -13.00 16.16
N THR A 5 -9.40 -11.88 16.74
CA THR A 5 -8.99 -10.53 16.29
C THR A 5 -7.47 -10.35 16.31
N THR A 6 -6.79 -10.90 17.33
CA THR A 6 -5.32 -10.92 17.41
C THR A 6 -4.69 -11.70 16.26
N GLY A 7 -5.27 -12.86 15.90
CA GLY A 7 -4.80 -13.66 14.77
C GLY A 7 -4.92 -12.90 13.44
N LEU A 8 -6.06 -12.24 13.22
CA LEU A 8 -6.31 -11.43 12.02
C LEU A 8 -5.35 -10.22 11.94
N THR A 9 -5.11 -9.53 13.06
CA THR A 9 -4.17 -8.40 13.12
C THR A 9 -2.74 -8.85 12.79
N ARG A 10 -2.32 -10.01 13.31
CA ARG A 10 -1.01 -10.60 12.99
C ARG A 10 -0.90 -10.98 11.52
N ALA A 11 -1.93 -11.63 10.97
CA ALA A 11 -1.97 -11.98 9.55
C ALA A 11 -1.86 -10.74 8.66
N ALA A 12 -2.59 -9.67 8.99
CA ALA A 12 -2.51 -8.40 8.27
C ALA A 12 -1.10 -7.77 8.38
N GLY A 13 -0.46 -7.85 9.55
CA GLY A 13 0.92 -7.39 9.73
C GLY A 13 1.92 -8.15 8.87
N LEU A 14 1.82 -9.48 8.83
CA LEU A 14 2.65 -10.33 7.96
C LEU A 14 2.37 -10.06 6.48
N SER A 15 1.11 -9.85 6.10
CA SER A 15 0.74 -9.49 4.73
C SER A 15 1.39 -8.17 4.30
N ALA A 16 1.37 -7.13 5.15
CA ALA A 16 2.04 -5.88 4.87
C ALA A 16 3.57 -6.04 4.71
N ALA A 17 4.20 -6.83 5.60
CA ALA A 17 5.63 -7.08 5.52
C ALA A 17 6.00 -7.85 4.24
N ALA A 18 5.22 -8.88 3.88
CA ALA A 18 5.40 -9.63 2.64
C ALA A 18 5.20 -8.75 1.40
N ALA A 19 4.16 -7.89 1.40
CA ALA A 19 3.96 -6.92 0.33
C ALA A 19 5.17 -6.00 0.14
N GLY A 20 5.73 -5.47 1.23
CA GLY A 20 6.91 -4.61 1.18
C GLY A 20 8.14 -5.33 0.65
N LEU A 21 8.36 -6.60 1.03
CA LEU A 21 9.44 -7.43 0.51
C LEU A 21 9.30 -7.68 -0.99
N ILE A 22 8.10 -8.06 -1.44
CA ILE A 22 7.82 -8.28 -2.87
C ILE A 22 8.01 -6.97 -3.63
N PHE A 23 7.54 -5.84 -3.08
CA PHE A 23 7.67 -4.52 -3.72
C PHE A 23 9.13 -4.16 -4.01
N ILE A 24 10.04 -4.44 -3.07
CA ILE A 24 11.47 -4.26 -3.28
C ILE A 24 12.02 -5.28 -4.29
N ALA A 25 11.69 -6.56 -4.12
CA ALA A 25 12.24 -7.64 -4.92
C ALA A 25 11.91 -7.50 -6.42
N VAL A 26 10.68 -7.07 -6.76
CA VAL A 26 10.27 -6.90 -8.16
C VAL A 26 10.96 -5.75 -8.87
N GLN A 27 11.65 -4.85 -8.14
CA GLN A 27 12.43 -3.77 -8.76
C GLN A 27 13.83 -4.21 -9.19
N ILE A 28 14.33 -5.31 -8.63
CA ILE A 28 15.69 -5.79 -8.93
C ILE A 28 15.70 -6.36 -10.35
N ASN A 29 16.58 -5.84 -11.21
CA ASN A 29 16.71 -6.26 -12.60
C ASN A 29 15.36 -6.28 -13.37
N HIS A 30 14.51 -5.28 -13.14
CA HIS A 30 13.25 -5.18 -13.86
C HIS A 30 13.47 -4.98 -15.34
N PRO A 31 12.82 -5.76 -16.23
CA PRO A 31 12.96 -5.61 -17.67
C PRO A 31 12.50 -4.22 -18.13
N PRO A 32 12.96 -3.76 -19.30
CA PRO A 32 12.47 -2.53 -19.90
C PRO A 32 10.95 -2.50 -20.04
N MET A 33 10.37 -1.31 -20.02
CA MET A 33 8.93 -1.11 -20.20
C MET A 33 8.62 -0.99 -21.69
N ASP A 34 8.71 -2.09 -22.42
CA ASP A 34 8.48 -2.15 -23.87
C ASP A 34 7.72 -3.42 -24.29
N ALA A 35 7.21 -3.43 -25.52
CA ALA A 35 6.43 -4.52 -26.05
C ALA A 35 7.21 -5.86 -26.13
N THR A 36 8.53 -5.80 -26.34
CA THR A 36 9.37 -7.00 -26.38
C THR A 36 9.48 -7.68 -25.03
N SER A 37 9.61 -6.91 -23.99
CA SER A 37 9.62 -7.41 -22.60
C SER A 37 8.27 -8.03 -22.20
N VAL A 38 7.17 -7.43 -22.61
CA VAL A 38 5.79 -7.90 -22.31
C VAL A 38 5.55 -9.32 -22.85
N ALA A 39 6.14 -9.69 -23.99
CA ALA A 39 6.01 -11.03 -24.57
C ALA A 39 6.76 -12.13 -23.77
N THR A 40 7.54 -11.78 -22.77
CA THR A 40 8.39 -12.74 -22.04
C THR A 40 7.68 -13.37 -20.84
N THR A 41 8.08 -14.61 -20.51
CA THR A 41 7.64 -15.27 -19.26
C THR A 41 8.09 -14.51 -18.01
N GLU A 42 9.26 -13.87 -18.08
CA GLU A 42 9.75 -13.04 -16.95
C GLU A 42 8.77 -11.91 -16.63
N TRP A 43 8.24 -11.22 -17.65
CA TRP A 43 7.23 -10.19 -17.48
C TRP A 43 5.99 -10.71 -16.74
N VAL A 44 5.44 -11.83 -17.20
CA VAL A 44 4.24 -12.43 -16.60
C VAL A 44 4.49 -12.81 -15.13
N VAL A 45 5.59 -13.48 -14.83
CA VAL A 45 5.94 -13.89 -13.46
C VAL A 45 6.11 -12.68 -12.56
N ARG A 46 6.81 -11.66 -13.02
CA ARG A 46 7.08 -10.44 -12.24
C ARG A 46 5.82 -9.62 -11.97
N ASN A 47 4.97 -9.44 -12.96
CA ASN A 47 3.71 -8.72 -12.78
C ASN A 47 2.70 -9.56 -11.97
N SER A 48 2.71 -10.89 -12.07
CA SER A 48 1.96 -11.75 -11.14
C SER A 48 2.42 -11.60 -9.69
N ALA A 49 3.72 -11.44 -9.44
CA ALA A 49 4.21 -11.12 -8.10
C ALA A 49 3.72 -9.74 -7.62
N LYS A 50 3.61 -8.74 -8.51
CA LYS A 50 3.02 -7.42 -8.17
C LYS A 50 1.51 -7.53 -7.89
N VAL A 51 0.77 -8.40 -8.59
CA VAL A 51 -0.64 -8.70 -8.28
C VAL A 51 -0.75 -9.24 -6.85
N LEU A 52 0.07 -10.24 -6.49
CA LEU A 52 0.11 -10.76 -5.12
C LEU A 52 0.48 -9.67 -4.10
N MET A 53 1.49 -8.86 -4.40
CA MET A 53 1.89 -7.72 -3.60
C MET A 53 0.72 -6.76 -3.34
N GLY A 54 -0.04 -6.40 -4.37
CA GLY A 54 -1.20 -5.50 -4.26
C GLY A 54 -2.28 -6.07 -3.34
N ALA A 55 -2.61 -7.36 -3.49
CA ALA A 55 -3.56 -8.05 -2.61
C ALA A 55 -3.09 -8.06 -1.15
N LEU A 56 -1.83 -8.42 -0.90
CA LEU A 56 -1.24 -8.44 0.44
C LEU A 56 -1.15 -7.04 1.06
N ALA A 57 -0.84 -6.02 0.26
CA ALA A 57 -0.81 -4.63 0.71
C ALA A 57 -2.19 -4.16 1.16
N LEU A 58 -3.25 -4.45 0.41
CA LEU A 58 -4.64 -4.12 0.78
C LEU A 58 -5.04 -4.75 2.12
N VAL A 59 -4.70 -6.01 2.35
CA VAL A 59 -4.92 -6.68 3.65
C VAL A 59 -4.14 -5.96 4.76
N GLY A 60 -2.88 -5.64 4.51
CA GLY A 60 -2.02 -4.94 5.46
C GLY A 60 -2.51 -3.54 5.82
N ILE A 61 -2.83 -2.72 4.81
CA ILE A 61 -3.35 -1.36 4.96
C ILE A 61 -4.66 -1.37 5.76
N THR A 62 -5.56 -2.32 5.44
CA THR A 62 -6.82 -2.50 6.18
C THR A 62 -6.56 -2.85 7.64
N GLY A 63 -5.66 -3.80 7.91
CA GLY A 63 -5.29 -4.17 9.28
C GLY A 63 -4.67 -3.02 10.08
N MET A 64 -3.80 -2.23 9.46
CA MET A 64 -3.22 -1.03 10.06
C MET A 64 -4.29 0.00 10.42
N TYR A 65 -5.25 0.25 9.53
CA TYR A 65 -6.36 1.17 9.79
C TYR A 65 -7.26 0.65 10.92
N LEU A 66 -7.73 -0.59 10.83
CA LEU A 66 -8.64 -1.17 11.82
C LEU A 66 -8.03 -1.20 13.23
N ARG A 67 -6.70 -1.39 13.33
CA ARG A 67 -6.01 -1.39 14.63
C ARG A 67 -6.06 -0.06 15.36
N GLN A 68 -6.23 1.04 14.65
CA GLN A 68 -6.14 2.39 15.22
C GLN A 68 -7.23 3.36 14.73
N VAL A 69 -8.41 2.83 14.38
CA VAL A 69 -9.55 3.63 13.88
C VAL A 69 -9.84 4.84 14.76
N ARG A 70 -9.89 4.65 16.08
CA ARG A 70 -10.23 5.72 17.02
C ARG A 70 -9.15 6.80 17.09
N GLN A 71 -7.86 6.43 17.06
CA GLN A 71 -6.74 7.35 17.17
C GLN A 71 -6.43 8.04 15.84
N ALA A 72 -6.64 7.34 14.74
CA ALA A 72 -6.43 7.88 13.39
C ALA A 72 -7.53 8.87 12.97
N GLY A 73 -8.77 8.69 13.50
CA GLY A 73 -9.90 9.58 13.26
C GLY A 73 -10.24 9.73 11.76
N LEU A 74 -10.85 10.88 11.41
CA LEU A 74 -11.26 11.16 10.03
C LEU A 74 -10.08 11.22 9.07
N LEU A 75 -8.94 11.75 9.49
CA LEU A 75 -7.74 11.81 8.66
C LEU A 75 -7.28 10.41 8.26
N GLY A 76 -7.31 9.46 9.22
CA GLY A 76 -6.98 8.07 8.97
C GLY A 76 -7.96 7.39 8.03
N LEU A 77 -9.26 7.69 8.13
CA LEU A 77 -10.28 7.17 7.22
C LEU A 77 -10.04 7.64 5.79
N ILE A 78 -9.85 8.95 5.60
CA ILE A 78 -9.59 9.54 4.27
C ILE A 78 -8.31 8.93 3.67
N GLY A 79 -7.21 8.90 4.43
CA GLY A 79 -5.96 8.31 3.99
C GLY A 79 -6.10 6.84 3.64
N TYR A 80 -6.79 6.06 4.48
CA TYR A 80 -7.08 4.65 4.23
C TYR A 80 -7.87 4.42 2.93
N LEU A 81 -8.94 5.18 2.71
CA LEU A 81 -9.78 5.03 1.52
C LEU A 81 -9.03 5.41 0.25
N LEU A 82 -8.30 6.53 0.25
CA LEU A 82 -7.53 6.96 -0.91
C LEU A 82 -6.36 6.00 -1.22
N PHE A 83 -5.61 5.61 -0.19
CA PHE A 83 -4.47 4.70 -0.36
C PHE A 83 -4.93 3.30 -0.76
N GLY A 84 -6.01 2.81 -0.14
CA GLY A 84 -6.65 1.55 -0.50
C GLY A 84 -7.17 1.55 -1.94
N ALA A 85 -7.85 2.64 -2.37
CA ALA A 85 -8.30 2.79 -3.75
C ALA A 85 -7.10 2.82 -4.73
N GLY A 86 -6.02 3.55 -4.41
CA GLY A 86 -4.79 3.55 -5.20
C GLY A 86 -4.21 2.15 -5.36
N TYR A 87 -4.11 1.37 -4.27
CA TYR A 87 -3.64 -0.02 -4.33
C TYR A 87 -4.60 -0.97 -5.04
N LEU A 88 -5.92 -0.76 -4.94
CA LEU A 88 -6.90 -1.56 -5.67
C LEU A 88 -6.79 -1.34 -7.18
N LEU A 89 -6.64 -0.09 -7.61
CA LEU A 89 -6.42 0.23 -9.01
C LEU A 89 -5.05 -0.27 -9.49
N MET A 90 -3.99 -0.14 -8.68
CA MET A 90 -2.68 -0.72 -8.98
C MET A 90 -2.78 -2.24 -9.15
N PHE A 91 -3.45 -2.94 -8.25
CA PHE A 91 -3.72 -4.37 -8.37
C PHE A 91 -4.40 -4.69 -9.73
N SER A 92 -5.42 -3.92 -10.11
CA SER A 92 -6.15 -4.10 -11.36
C SER A 92 -5.26 -3.86 -12.59
N THR A 93 -4.43 -2.82 -12.56
CA THR A 93 -3.49 -2.53 -13.66
C THR A 93 -2.40 -3.57 -13.78
N GLU A 94 -1.92 -4.14 -12.66
CA GLU A 94 -0.94 -5.24 -12.70
C GLU A 94 -1.57 -6.56 -13.21
N VAL A 95 -2.87 -6.81 -12.95
CA VAL A 95 -3.60 -7.93 -13.57
C VAL A 95 -3.67 -7.76 -15.09
N ILE A 96 -3.97 -6.55 -15.56
CA ILE A 96 -3.97 -6.25 -16.99
C ILE A 96 -2.57 -6.43 -17.57
N SER A 97 -1.55 -5.92 -16.89
CA SER A 97 -0.15 -6.01 -17.30
C SER A 97 0.35 -7.45 -17.38
N ALA A 98 -0.05 -8.30 -16.43
CA ALA A 98 0.39 -9.69 -16.35
C ALA A 98 -0.31 -10.60 -17.39
N TYR A 99 -1.62 -10.40 -17.59
CA TYR A 99 -2.44 -11.42 -18.25
C TYR A 99 -3.17 -10.94 -19.51
N VAL A 100 -3.28 -9.61 -19.71
CA VAL A 100 -3.97 -9.06 -20.89
C VAL A 100 -2.98 -8.52 -21.91
N LEU A 101 -2.01 -7.69 -21.48
CA LEU A 101 -1.05 -7.08 -22.40
C LEU A 101 -0.24 -8.09 -23.21
N PRO A 102 0.23 -9.25 -22.67
CA PRO A 102 0.94 -10.23 -23.46
C PRO A 102 0.14 -10.76 -24.65
N GLY A 103 -1.18 -10.91 -24.49
CA GLY A 103 -2.06 -11.33 -25.59
C GLY A 103 -2.35 -10.24 -26.64
N LEU A 104 -2.00 -8.99 -26.34
CA LEU A 104 -2.23 -7.85 -27.25
C LEU A 104 -0.97 -7.41 -28.00
N VAL A 105 0.22 -7.91 -27.64
CA VAL A 105 1.49 -7.44 -28.23
C VAL A 105 1.50 -7.58 -29.73
N ASP A 106 1.05 -8.72 -30.28
CA ASP A 106 1.04 -8.97 -31.71
C ASP A 106 -0.14 -8.29 -32.43
N LEU A 107 -1.24 -8.05 -31.70
CA LEU A 107 -2.48 -7.51 -32.28
C LEU A 107 -2.49 -5.97 -32.31
N ALA A 108 -1.92 -5.34 -31.29
CA ALA A 108 -1.94 -3.89 -31.11
C ALA A 108 -0.66 -3.39 -30.41
N PRO A 109 0.54 -3.59 -31.01
CA PRO A 109 1.81 -3.26 -30.34
C PRO A 109 1.94 -1.79 -29.97
N GLY A 110 1.40 -0.87 -30.77
CA GLY A 110 1.38 0.56 -30.48
C GLY A 110 0.57 0.88 -29.22
N TYR A 111 -0.63 0.30 -29.08
CA TYR A 111 -1.46 0.48 -27.89
C TYR A 111 -0.80 -0.08 -26.62
N VAL A 112 -0.17 -1.26 -26.72
CA VAL A 112 0.60 -1.85 -25.60
C VAL A 112 1.72 -0.93 -25.19
N ASN A 113 2.52 -0.41 -26.15
CA ASN A 113 3.63 0.48 -25.87
C ASN A 113 3.14 1.79 -25.21
N ASP A 114 2.06 2.37 -25.69
CA ASP A 114 1.49 3.60 -25.14
C ASP A 114 0.97 3.42 -23.70
N ILE A 115 0.39 2.27 -23.36
CA ILE A 115 0.04 1.93 -21.97
C ILE A 115 1.29 1.86 -21.09
N LEU A 116 2.37 1.24 -21.57
CA LEU A 116 3.62 1.13 -20.81
C LEU A 116 4.30 2.50 -20.59
N VAL A 117 4.28 3.34 -21.62
CA VAL A 117 4.77 4.73 -21.53
C VAL A 117 3.97 5.51 -20.50
N ALA A 118 2.64 5.44 -20.54
CA ALA A 118 1.78 6.11 -19.57
C ALA A 118 1.95 5.56 -18.14
N ALA A 119 2.11 4.25 -17.99
CA ALA A 119 2.38 3.61 -16.70
C ALA A 119 3.74 4.01 -16.11
N ALA A 120 4.72 4.32 -16.96
CA ALA A 120 6.02 4.86 -16.56
C ALA A 120 5.99 6.37 -16.26
N GLY A 121 4.85 7.05 -16.42
CA GLY A 121 4.69 8.48 -16.21
C GLY A 121 5.03 9.34 -17.45
N GLY A 122 5.26 8.71 -18.61
CA GLY A 122 5.47 9.38 -19.89
C GLY A 122 4.15 9.77 -20.58
N THR A 123 4.27 10.43 -21.73
CA THR A 123 3.12 10.83 -22.56
C THR A 123 2.94 9.82 -23.69
N PRO A 124 1.82 9.08 -23.77
CA PRO A 124 1.53 8.19 -24.88
C PRO A 124 1.35 8.99 -26.18
N VAL A 125 1.65 8.35 -27.30
CA VAL A 125 1.48 8.96 -28.66
C VAL A 125 0.06 8.76 -29.15
N GLY A 126 -0.51 7.57 -28.93
CA GLY A 126 -1.87 7.24 -29.33
C GLY A 126 -2.89 7.41 -28.20
N ASP A 127 -4.16 7.25 -28.53
CA ASP A 127 -5.25 7.27 -27.55
C ASP A 127 -5.36 5.89 -26.88
N ILE A 128 -5.11 5.86 -25.57
CA ILE A 128 -5.29 4.69 -24.70
C ILE A 128 -6.65 4.69 -23.96
N GLY A 129 -7.53 5.61 -24.31
CA GLY A 129 -8.90 5.70 -23.76
C GLY A 129 -8.93 5.89 -22.24
N ALA A 130 -9.89 5.22 -21.61
CA ALA A 130 -10.08 5.31 -20.15
C ALA A 130 -8.86 4.83 -19.33
N MET A 131 -7.93 4.08 -19.94
CA MET A 131 -6.74 3.59 -19.25
C MET A 131 -5.83 4.75 -18.77
N ALA A 132 -5.78 5.86 -19.53
CA ALA A 132 -5.09 7.07 -19.11
C ALA A 132 -5.62 7.60 -17.76
N THR A 133 -6.94 7.66 -17.61
CA THR A 133 -7.58 8.09 -16.37
C THR A 133 -7.32 7.10 -15.23
N VAL A 134 -7.41 5.80 -15.49
CA VAL A 134 -7.14 4.75 -14.48
C VAL A 134 -5.71 4.87 -13.96
N LEU A 135 -4.71 5.01 -14.82
CA LEU A 135 -3.31 5.17 -14.42
C LEU A 135 -3.08 6.46 -13.63
N ALA A 136 -3.66 7.58 -14.07
CA ALA A 136 -3.56 8.86 -13.35
C ALA A 136 -4.19 8.80 -11.95
N VAL A 137 -5.41 8.24 -11.83
CA VAL A 137 -6.10 8.10 -10.54
C VAL A 137 -5.35 7.13 -9.63
N THR A 138 -4.77 6.06 -10.18
CA THR A 138 -3.89 5.13 -9.43
C THR A 138 -2.72 5.89 -8.80
N GLY A 139 -2.00 6.67 -9.58
CA GLY A 139 -0.86 7.45 -9.11
C GLY A 139 -1.25 8.47 -8.04
N ILE A 140 -2.30 9.24 -8.27
CA ILE A 140 -2.81 10.24 -7.31
C ILE A 140 -3.26 9.55 -6.02
N GLY A 141 -4.05 8.49 -6.11
CA GLY A 141 -4.53 7.72 -4.95
C GLY A 141 -3.38 7.15 -4.12
N TYR A 142 -2.36 6.62 -4.79
CA TYR A 142 -1.15 6.12 -4.15
C TYR A 142 -0.36 7.22 -3.43
N MET A 143 -0.07 8.34 -4.11
CA MET A 143 0.73 9.43 -3.56
C MET A 143 0.00 10.16 -2.44
N VAL A 144 -1.20 10.69 -2.73
CA VAL A 144 -1.96 11.49 -1.76
C VAL A 144 -2.49 10.62 -0.63
N GLY A 145 -3.01 9.44 -0.96
CA GLY A 145 -3.49 8.48 0.02
C GLY A 145 -2.39 8.01 0.97
N GLY A 146 -1.22 7.65 0.43
CA GLY A 146 -0.08 7.21 1.23
C GLY A 146 0.49 8.32 2.12
N LEU A 147 0.55 9.56 1.62
CA LEU A 147 0.93 10.73 2.41
C LEU A 147 -0.02 10.93 3.61
N ILE A 148 -1.31 11.01 3.34
CA ILE A 148 -2.34 11.26 4.38
C ILE A 148 -2.39 10.11 5.37
N PHE A 149 -2.37 8.87 4.87
CA PHE A 149 -2.40 7.67 5.71
C PHE A 149 -1.18 7.60 6.61
N GLY A 150 0.03 7.82 6.08
CA GLY A 150 1.25 7.83 6.86
C GLY A 150 1.24 8.92 7.95
N ILE A 151 0.75 10.15 7.65
CA ILE A 151 0.57 11.21 8.65
C ILE A 151 -0.40 10.76 9.74
N ALA A 152 -1.52 10.11 9.37
CA ALA A 152 -2.50 9.62 10.34
C ALA A 152 -1.91 8.55 11.26
N LEU A 153 -1.17 7.57 10.71
CA LEU A 153 -0.46 6.54 11.46
C LEU A 153 0.58 7.15 12.42
N PHE A 154 1.35 8.14 11.95
CA PHE A 154 2.32 8.86 12.77
C PHE A 154 1.67 9.57 13.97
N ARG A 155 0.52 10.22 13.74
CA ARG A 155 -0.23 10.93 14.78
C ARG A 155 -0.88 9.99 15.79
N ALA A 156 -1.36 8.85 15.33
CA ALA A 156 -2.00 7.83 16.17
C ALA A 156 -1.04 7.19 17.18
N ARG A 157 0.27 7.16 16.92
CA ARG A 157 1.35 6.71 17.82
C ARG A 157 1.22 5.25 18.30
N ILE A 158 0.54 4.40 17.54
CA ILE A 158 0.36 2.97 17.85
C ILE A 158 1.43 2.15 17.11
N LEU A 159 1.56 2.37 15.81
CA LEU A 159 2.55 1.69 14.98
C LEU A 159 3.87 2.47 14.92
N ALA A 160 4.91 1.82 14.38
CA ALA A 160 6.24 2.38 14.25
C ALA A 160 6.24 3.74 13.53
N ARG A 161 6.50 4.82 14.25
CA ARG A 161 6.42 6.20 13.73
C ARG A 161 7.41 6.46 12.60
N TRP A 162 8.63 5.91 12.68
CA TRP A 162 9.63 6.07 11.63
C TRP A 162 9.14 5.49 10.30
N ALA A 163 8.47 4.34 10.34
CA ALA A 163 7.93 3.69 9.16
C ALA A 163 6.71 4.46 8.60
N ALA A 164 5.90 5.08 9.47
CA ALA A 164 4.81 5.96 9.05
C ALA A 164 5.34 7.22 8.33
N VAL A 165 6.42 7.84 8.82
CA VAL A 165 7.10 8.95 8.13
C VAL A 165 7.66 8.49 6.79
N LEU A 166 8.33 7.33 6.79
CA LEU A 166 8.91 6.78 5.57
C LEU A 166 7.84 6.45 4.51
N LEU A 167 6.65 6.00 4.95
CA LEU A 167 5.50 5.81 4.05
C LEU A 167 5.09 7.14 3.41
N SER A 168 4.88 8.19 4.21
CA SER A 168 4.47 9.51 3.72
C SER A 168 5.48 10.09 2.74
N VAL A 169 6.77 10.08 3.12
CA VAL A 169 7.84 10.63 2.30
C VAL A 169 8.07 9.79 1.05
N GLY A 170 8.04 8.47 1.18
CA GLY A 170 8.25 7.56 0.06
C GLY A 170 7.14 7.64 -0.98
N THR A 171 5.87 7.74 -0.57
CA THR A 171 4.75 7.83 -1.51
C THR A 171 4.72 9.17 -2.23
N ILE A 172 4.86 10.30 -1.52
CA ILE A 172 4.88 11.62 -2.17
C ILE A 172 6.18 11.83 -2.96
N GLY A 173 7.27 11.21 -2.53
CA GLY A 173 8.54 11.26 -3.22
C GLY A 173 8.48 10.72 -4.65
N THR A 174 7.53 9.82 -4.96
CA THR A 174 7.33 9.35 -6.33
C THR A 174 6.91 10.47 -7.30
N ALA A 175 6.36 11.59 -6.82
CA ALA A 175 6.07 12.75 -7.65
C ALA A 175 7.37 13.35 -8.26
N SER A 176 8.52 13.21 -7.59
CA SER A 176 9.80 13.70 -8.11
C SER A 176 10.29 12.94 -9.35
N LEU A 177 9.73 11.74 -9.62
CA LEU A 177 10.10 10.94 -10.79
C LEU A 177 9.80 11.66 -12.12
N ALA A 178 8.83 12.56 -12.13
CA ALA A 178 8.56 13.40 -13.31
C ALA A 178 9.73 14.36 -13.65
N LEU A 179 10.65 14.59 -12.70
CA LEU A 179 11.80 15.51 -12.83
C LEU A 179 13.14 14.78 -12.81
N LEU A 180 13.15 13.49 -12.47
CA LEU A 180 14.37 12.69 -12.32
C LEU A 180 14.58 11.78 -13.53
N PRO A 181 15.83 11.39 -13.82
CA PRO A 181 16.11 10.36 -14.82
C PRO A 181 15.39 9.05 -14.53
N GLU A 182 15.06 8.28 -15.56
CA GLU A 182 14.34 7.00 -15.45
C GLU A 182 15.04 5.99 -14.53
N SER A 183 16.36 6.08 -14.37
CA SER A 183 17.13 5.25 -13.45
C SER A 183 16.68 5.35 -11.99
N PHE A 184 15.99 6.43 -11.60
CA PHE A 184 15.45 6.60 -10.26
C PHE A 184 14.08 5.94 -10.05
N ASN A 185 13.38 5.55 -11.13
CA ASN A 185 12.04 4.94 -11.04
C ASN A 185 12.02 3.71 -10.13
N ARG A 186 13.02 2.85 -10.23
CA ARG A 186 13.08 1.61 -9.47
C ARG A 186 13.52 1.81 -8.01
N PRO A 187 14.61 2.56 -7.72
CA PRO A 187 15.01 2.85 -6.34
C PRO A 187 13.96 3.56 -5.49
N MET A 188 13.08 4.38 -6.10
CA MET A 188 12.05 5.13 -5.38
C MET A 188 10.95 4.24 -4.76
N ALA A 189 10.81 2.99 -5.19
CA ALA A 189 9.92 2.03 -4.56
C ALA A 189 10.45 1.49 -3.20
N VAL A 190 11.79 1.52 -3.01
CA VAL A 190 12.44 0.92 -1.83
C VAL A 190 11.99 1.57 -0.52
N PRO A 191 11.92 2.91 -0.37
CA PRO A 191 11.43 3.53 0.86
C PRO A 191 10.04 3.05 1.27
N VAL A 192 9.10 2.95 0.32
CA VAL A 192 7.74 2.48 0.60
C VAL A 192 7.73 0.99 0.97
N GLY A 193 8.52 0.17 0.29
CA GLY A 193 8.70 -1.23 0.65
C GLY A 193 9.20 -1.40 2.09
N ILE A 194 10.23 -0.65 2.49
CA ILE A 194 10.76 -0.65 3.86
C ILE A 194 9.69 -0.14 4.86
N ALA A 195 8.92 0.88 4.49
CA ALA A 195 7.84 1.39 5.33
C ALA A 195 6.77 0.32 5.59
N LEU A 196 6.33 -0.40 4.55
CA LEU A 196 5.36 -1.49 4.68
C LEU A 196 5.90 -2.64 5.55
N ILE A 197 7.18 -3.00 5.40
CA ILE A 197 7.83 -4.00 6.26
C ILE A 197 7.82 -3.53 7.72
N GLY A 198 8.27 -2.30 7.98
CA GLY A 198 8.34 -1.75 9.33
C GLY A 198 6.98 -1.63 10.01
N LEU A 199 5.97 -1.11 9.30
CA LEU A 199 4.59 -1.02 9.77
C LEU A 199 3.99 -2.42 9.97
N GLY A 200 4.24 -3.35 9.05
CA GLY A 200 3.77 -4.72 9.13
C GLY A 200 4.31 -5.46 10.35
N ILE A 201 5.63 -5.39 10.58
CA ILE A 201 6.26 -5.97 11.78
C ILE A 201 5.74 -5.31 13.05
N SER A 202 5.56 -3.98 13.05
CA SER A 202 4.99 -3.26 14.17
C SER A 202 3.58 -3.72 14.49
N LEU A 203 2.72 -3.90 13.46
CA LEU A 203 1.36 -4.41 13.61
C LEU A 203 1.34 -5.86 14.10
N TRP A 204 2.23 -6.70 13.60
CA TRP A 204 2.34 -8.10 14.04
C TRP A 204 2.77 -8.23 15.50
N ARG A 205 3.65 -7.33 15.98
CA ARG A 205 4.13 -7.30 17.37
C ARG A 205 3.16 -6.63 18.34
N ASP A 206 2.26 -5.78 17.86
CA ASP A 206 1.31 -5.07 18.72
C ASP A 206 0.24 -6.03 19.24
N GLN A 207 0.41 -6.45 20.50
CA GLN A 207 -0.43 -7.42 21.20
C GLN A 207 -1.34 -6.76 22.25
N ARG A 208 -1.57 -5.46 22.17
CA ARG A 208 -2.46 -4.78 23.14
C ARG A 208 -3.84 -5.40 23.06
N SER A 209 -4.27 -6.01 24.16
CA SER A 209 -5.62 -6.54 24.29
C SER A 209 -6.65 -5.42 24.24
N PRO A 210 -7.86 -5.67 23.69
CA PRO A 210 -8.96 -4.71 23.74
C PRO A 210 -9.31 -4.26 25.17
N ALA A 211 -8.97 -5.07 26.20
CA ALA A 211 -9.14 -4.74 27.62
C ALA A 211 -8.28 -3.54 28.06
N ASP A 212 -7.11 -3.30 27.45
CA ASP A 212 -6.25 -2.17 27.81
C ASP A 212 -6.78 -0.81 27.29
N ALA A 213 -7.84 -0.85 26.48
CA ALA A 213 -8.47 0.34 25.89
C ALA A 213 -9.64 0.91 26.73
N ILE A 214 -10.02 0.25 27.82
CA ILE A 214 -11.07 0.73 28.71
C ILE A 214 -10.39 1.65 29.74
N PRO A 215 -10.67 2.98 29.75
CA PRO A 215 -10.17 3.84 30.82
C PRO A 215 -10.72 3.35 32.15
N GLN A 216 -9.82 3.16 33.14
CA GLN A 216 -10.17 2.77 34.52
C GLN A 216 -11.00 3.84 35.29
N LYS A 217 -11.88 4.56 34.62
CA LYS A 217 -12.74 5.56 35.26
C LYS A 217 -13.80 4.97 36.19
N HIS A 218 -14.11 3.66 36.07
CA HIS A 218 -15.13 3.05 36.92
C HIS A 218 -14.63 2.41 38.23
N ALA A 219 -13.30 2.14 38.33
CA ALA A 219 -12.75 1.55 39.56
C ALA A 219 -12.69 2.53 40.75
N VAL A 220 -12.59 3.83 40.47
CA VAL A 220 -12.52 4.86 41.52
C VAL A 220 -13.90 5.18 42.06
N GLN A 221 -14.95 4.98 41.29
CA GLN A 221 -16.32 5.34 41.71
C GLN A 221 -16.96 4.28 42.63
N THR A 222 -16.59 3.02 42.48
CA THR A 222 -17.03 1.93 43.38
C THR A 222 -16.34 1.98 44.75
N ALA A 223 -15.06 2.32 44.80
CA ALA A 223 -14.31 2.48 46.05
C ALA A 223 -14.79 3.67 46.89
N SER A 224 -15.32 4.73 46.26
CA SER A 224 -15.86 5.91 46.97
C SER A 224 -17.26 5.67 47.59
N ILE A 225 -17.99 4.70 47.09
CA ILE A 225 -19.33 4.38 47.62
C ILE A 225 -19.23 3.44 48.82
N GLU A 226 -18.22 2.58 48.85
CA GLU A 226 -18.02 1.62 49.96
C GLU A 226 -17.48 2.30 51.24
N HIS A 227 -16.76 3.43 51.11
CA HIS A 227 -16.26 4.24 52.25
C HIS A 227 -17.30 5.23 52.80
N ALA A 228 -18.42 5.44 52.14
CA ALA A 228 -19.48 6.35 52.58
C ALA A 228 -20.62 5.65 53.38
N SER A 229 -20.54 4.33 53.58
CA SER A 229 -21.56 3.52 54.21
C SER A 229 -21.11 2.83 55.52
N VAL A 230 -20.06 3.37 56.20
CA VAL A 230 -19.64 2.93 57.55
C VAL A 230 -19.81 4.06 58.56
#